data_5d07ec81e9f88d62c8c8dbce3f55563a
#
_entry.id   5d07ec81e9f88d62c8c8dbce3f55563a
#
_cell.length_a   1.000
_cell.length_b   1.000
_cell.length_c   1.000
_cell.angle_alpha   90.00
_cell.angle_beta   90.00
_cell.angle_gamma   90.00
#
_symmetry.space_group_name_H-M   'P 1'
#
loop_
_entity.id
_entity.type
_entity.pdbx_description
1 polymer ?
#
loop_
_entity_poly.entity_id
_entity_poly.type
_entity_poly.pdbx_seq_one_letter_code
_entity_poly.pdbx_strand_id
1 'polypeptide(L)'
;MADIVKKPLKITETILRDAHQSLIATRMTTEQMLPIIDKMDKVGFNAVECWGGATFDASLRFLKEDPWDRLRKLRDGFKNTKLQMLFRGQNILGYRPYADDVVEYFVQKSIANGIDIIRIFDCLNDVRNLQTAVTACNKEKGHAQVALSYTLGDAYTLDYWMEMAKRVEDMGADSLCIKDMAGLLVPTKATELVQALKSATSLPIELHTHYTSGVASMTYMKAVEAGCDIIDTAMSPFALGTSQPATEVMVEAFKGTEFDTGLDQNLLAEIADYFRPMREEALASGLMNPKVLGVNINTLRYQVPGGMLSNLISQLKEQGKEDK
;
A
#
# COMPACT_ATOMS: atom_id res chain seq x y z
N MET A 1 24.48 -19.22 -22.74
CA MET A 1 23.27 -18.66 -22.11
C MET A 1 23.28 -17.20 -22.50
N ALA A 2 22.24 -16.71 -23.14
CA ALA A 2 22.15 -15.26 -23.41
C ALA A 2 22.16 -14.52 -22.07
N ASP A 3 22.94 -13.44 -21.98
CA ASP A 3 22.91 -12.58 -20.80
C ASP A 3 21.48 -12.05 -20.62
N ILE A 4 20.78 -12.52 -19.58
CA ILE A 4 19.46 -12.01 -19.23
C ILE A 4 19.66 -10.56 -18.78
N VAL A 5 19.08 -9.62 -19.51
CA VAL A 5 19.07 -8.22 -19.10
C VAL A 5 18.23 -8.14 -17.83
N LYS A 6 18.88 -8.03 -16.68
CA LYS A 6 18.21 -7.96 -15.38
C LYS A 6 17.38 -6.67 -15.27
N LYS A 7 16.12 -6.83 -14.95
CA LYS A 7 15.19 -5.74 -14.59
C LYS A 7 14.63 -6.03 -13.19
N PRO A 8 15.42 -5.83 -12.12
CA PRO A 8 15.03 -6.23 -10.77
C PRO A 8 13.70 -5.60 -10.37
N LEU A 9 12.76 -6.43 -9.92
CA LEU A 9 11.52 -5.99 -9.32
C LEU A 9 11.81 -5.30 -7.99
N LYS A 10 11.15 -4.19 -7.74
CA LYS A 10 11.22 -3.48 -6.46
C LYS A 10 10.03 -3.85 -5.59
N ILE A 11 10.25 -3.89 -4.28
CA ILE A 11 9.23 -4.22 -3.27
C ILE A 11 8.99 -3.02 -2.38
N THR A 12 7.72 -2.64 -2.21
CA THR A 12 7.27 -1.76 -1.13
C THR A 12 6.61 -2.62 -0.05
N GLU A 13 7.13 -2.56 1.17
CA GLU A 13 6.61 -3.34 2.31
C GLU A 13 5.53 -2.56 3.04
N THR A 14 4.39 -3.19 3.32
CA THR A 14 3.21 -2.53 3.88
C THR A 14 2.87 -2.92 5.31
N ILE A 15 3.67 -3.79 5.95
CA ILE A 15 3.34 -4.33 7.29
C ILE A 15 3.16 -3.23 8.35
N LEU A 16 3.88 -2.10 8.22
CA LEU A 16 3.80 -1.01 9.19
C LEU A 16 2.60 -0.06 8.95
N ARG A 17 1.81 -0.27 7.89
CA ARG A 17 0.62 0.54 7.63
C ARG A 17 -0.58 -0.27 7.11
N ASP A 18 -0.63 -0.62 5.80
CA ASP A 18 -1.85 -1.15 5.18
C ASP A 18 -2.16 -2.58 5.61
N ALA A 19 -1.14 -3.40 5.78
CA ALA A 19 -1.32 -4.79 6.21
C ALA A 19 -1.96 -4.89 7.59
N HIS A 20 -1.42 -4.21 8.61
CA HIS A 20 -2.01 -4.25 9.93
C HIS A 20 -3.32 -3.43 10.03
N GLN A 21 -3.50 -2.42 9.16
CA GLN A 21 -4.81 -1.78 9.02
C GLN A 21 -5.86 -2.77 8.55
N SER A 22 -5.52 -3.61 7.58
CA SER A 22 -6.44 -4.56 6.96
C SER A 22 -6.80 -5.76 7.85
N LEU A 23 -5.88 -6.17 8.73
CA LEU A 23 -6.06 -7.38 9.56
C LEU A 23 -6.42 -7.10 11.01
N ILE A 24 -5.90 -6.02 11.60
CA ILE A 24 -6.10 -5.66 13.01
C ILE A 24 -6.54 -4.21 13.20
N ALA A 25 -7.26 -3.67 12.23
CA ALA A 25 -7.87 -2.33 12.27
C ALA A 25 -6.89 -1.23 12.74
N THR A 26 -5.64 -1.26 12.27
CA THR A 26 -4.58 -0.28 12.59
C THR A 26 -4.15 -0.27 14.07
N ARG A 27 -4.17 -1.42 14.75
CA ARG A 27 -3.87 -1.51 16.20
C ARG A 27 -2.43 -1.87 16.53
N MET A 28 -1.52 -1.99 15.56
CA MET A 28 -0.09 -2.17 15.86
C MET A 28 0.49 -0.89 16.48
N THR A 29 1.12 -1.03 17.65
CA THR A 29 1.69 0.11 18.39
C THR A 29 3.07 0.49 17.87
N THR A 30 3.50 1.71 18.17
CA THR A 30 4.88 2.16 17.87
C THR A 30 5.92 1.27 18.56
N GLU A 31 5.68 0.89 19.81
CA GLU A 31 6.59 0.00 20.55
C GLU A 31 6.75 -1.37 19.91
N GLN A 32 5.69 -1.90 19.27
CA GLN A 32 5.74 -3.14 18.49
C GLN A 32 6.50 -2.99 17.16
N MET A 33 6.60 -1.80 16.61
CA MET A 33 7.30 -1.55 15.35
C MET A 33 8.81 -1.35 15.54
N LEU A 34 9.21 -0.58 16.56
CA LEU A 34 10.58 -0.08 16.69
C LEU A 34 11.66 -1.18 16.75
N PRO A 35 11.51 -2.30 17.48
CA PRO A 35 12.58 -3.28 17.64
C PRO A 35 13.04 -3.96 16.35
N ILE A 36 12.21 -3.99 15.31
CA ILE A 36 12.52 -4.70 14.05
C ILE A 36 13.04 -3.79 12.95
N ILE A 37 12.95 -2.46 13.13
CA ILE A 37 13.24 -1.48 12.08
C ILE A 37 14.66 -1.60 11.54
N ASP A 38 15.67 -1.79 12.40
CA ASP A 38 17.07 -1.93 11.98
C ASP A 38 17.28 -3.12 11.01
N LYS A 39 16.52 -4.20 11.20
CA LYS A 39 16.54 -5.34 10.25
C LYS A 39 15.78 -4.99 8.97
N MET A 40 14.62 -4.37 9.07
CA MET A 40 13.84 -3.96 7.90
C MET A 40 14.61 -2.96 7.03
N ASP A 41 15.36 -2.04 7.64
CA ASP A 41 16.17 -1.05 6.92
C ASP A 41 17.34 -1.67 6.11
N LYS A 42 17.76 -2.89 6.48
CA LYS A 42 18.84 -3.63 5.82
C LYS A 42 18.36 -4.53 4.68
N VAL A 43 17.06 -4.78 4.56
CA VAL A 43 16.51 -5.69 3.53
C VAL A 43 16.76 -5.17 2.12
N GLY A 44 16.70 -3.86 1.90
CA GLY A 44 16.78 -3.25 0.57
C GLY A 44 15.42 -3.01 -0.08
N PHE A 45 14.36 -2.88 0.69
CA PHE A 45 13.04 -2.47 0.19
C PHE A 45 13.12 -1.14 -0.58
N ASN A 46 12.30 -0.99 -1.62
CA ASN A 46 12.13 0.28 -2.32
C ASN A 46 11.59 1.36 -1.37
N ALA A 47 10.59 0.97 -0.58
CA ALA A 47 10.00 1.79 0.46
C ALA A 47 9.34 0.91 1.52
N VAL A 48 9.07 1.49 2.69
CA VAL A 48 8.18 0.94 3.70
C VAL A 48 7.01 1.91 3.88
N GLU A 49 5.80 1.43 3.62
CA GLU A 49 4.60 2.21 3.89
C GLU A 49 4.29 2.13 5.39
N CYS A 50 4.36 3.26 6.09
CA CYS A 50 4.33 3.29 7.54
C CYS A 50 3.36 4.31 8.14
N TRP A 51 2.76 5.17 7.33
CA TRP A 51 1.95 6.28 7.83
C TRP A 51 0.80 6.64 6.89
N GLY A 52 -0.21 7.35 7.39
CA GLY A 52 -1.38 7.77 6.63
C GLY A 52 -2.57 8.10 7.51
N GLY A 53 -3.73 8.35 6.90
CA GLY A 53 -4.92 8.81 7.62
C GLY A 53 -5.41 7.86 8.70
N ALA A 54 -5.53 6.58 8.40
CA ALA A 54 -6.00 5.59 9.38
C ALA A 54 -4.99 5.41 10.54
N THR A 55 -3.68 5.45 10.24
CA THR A 55 -2.63 5.39 11.26
C THR A 55 -2.70 6.59 12.18
N PHE A 56 -2.84 7.79 11.63
CA PHE A 56 -2.97 9.03 12.39
C PHE A 56 -4.18 8.98 13.33
N ASP A 57 -5.34 8.61 12.79
CA ASP A 57 -6.59 8.52 13.53
C ASP A 57 -6.53 7.43 14.62
N ALA A 58 -6.03 6.25 14.29
CA ALA A 58 -5.91 5.14 15.24
C ALA A 58 -4.92 5.42 16.37
N SER A 59 -3.80 6.10 16.08
CA SER A 59 -2.82 6.52 17.10
C SER A 59 -3.48 7.39 18.17
N LEU A 60 -4.27 8.38 17.76
CA LEU A 60 -4.96 9.28 18.69
C LEU A 60 -6.11 8.60 19.43
N ARG A 61 -6.99 7.90 18.71
CA ARG A 61 -8.26 7.40 19.28
C ARG A 61 -8.09 6.14 20.12
N PHE A 62 -7.22 5.24 19.69
CA PHE A 62 -7.16 3.90 20.26
C PHE A 62 -5.84 3.58 20.95
N LEU A 63 -4.72 4.07 20.41
CA LEU A 63 -3.40 3.73 20.92
C LEU A 63 -2.89 4.76 21.93
N LYS A 64 -3.49 5.96 21.99
CA LYS A 64 -3.06 7.08 22.82
C LYS A 64 -1.60 7.49 22.55
N GLU A 65 -1.22 7.43 21.28
CA GLU A 65 0.10 7.80 20.80
C GLU A 65 0.04 9.11 20.00
N ASP A 66 1.10 9.91 20.04
CA ASP A 66 1.27 11.03 19.12
C ASP A 66 1.70 10.48 17.74
N PRO A 67 0.88 10.66 16.67
CA PRO A 67 1.20 10.15 15.35
C PRO A 67 2.45 10.79 14.74
N TRP A 68 2.78 12.03 15.07
CA TRP A 68 3.99 12.70 14.62
C TRP A 68 5.23 12.17 15.33
N ASP A 69 5.13 11.86 16.61
CA ASP A 69 6.21 11.21 17.36
C ASP A 69 6.50 9.81 16.82
N ARG A 70 5.44 9.04 16.49
CA ARG A 70 5.57 7.77 15.79
C ARG A 70 6.37 7.93 14.50
N LEU A 71 6.00 8.89 13.64
CA LEU A 71 6.69 9.12 12.37
C LEU A 71 8.17 9.45 12.56
N ARG A 72 8.49 10.36 13.50
CA ARG A 72 9.87 10.73 13.81
C ARG A 72 10.69 9.53 14.30
N LYS A 73 10.14 8.70 15.19
CA LYS A 73 10.79 7.48 15.69
C LYS A 73 11.05 6.47 14.59
N LEU A 74 10.09 6.28 13.69
CA LEU A 74 10.26 5.43 12.51
C LEU A 74 11.38 5.98 11.62
N ARG A 75 11.36 7.29 11.31
CA ARG A 75 12.43 7.92 10.52
C ARG A 75 13.80 7.79 11.16
N ASP A 76 13.87 7.91 12.49
CA ASP A 76 15.13 7.75 13.21
C ASP A 76 15.70 6.32 13.12
N GLY A 77 14.84 5.33 12.99
CA GLY A 77 15.22 3.94 12.79
C GLY A 77 15.62 3.61 11.35
N PHE A 78 14.85 4.07 10.37
CA PHE A 78 15.12 3.85 8.96
C PHE A 78 16.15 4.87 8.44
N LYS A 79 17.29 4.42 7.93
CA LYS A 79 18.36 5.29 7.38
C LYS A 79 18.52 5.13 5.87
N ASN A 80 18.28 3.93 5.35
CA ASN A 80 18.51 3.56 3.96
C ASN A 80 17.20 3.41 3.17
N THR A 81 16.12 3.03 3.85
CA THR A 81 14.83 2.74 3.24
C THR A 81 13.94 3.99 3.24
N LYS A 82 13.29 4.24 2.13
CA LYS A 82 12.31 5.33 2.01
C LYS A 82 11.07 5.05 2.84
N LEU A 83 10.52 6.09 3.46
CA LEU A 83 9.24 6.03 4.16
C LEU A 83 8.12 6.57 3.27
N GLN A 84 7.06 5.77 3.15
CA GLN A 84 5.89 6.10 2.35
C GLN A 84 4.67 6.32 3.24
N MET A 85 3.84 7.30 2.87
CA MET A 85 2.53 7.51 3.46
C MET A 85 1.41 7.45 2.43
N LEU A 86 0.22 7.04 2.86
CA LEU A 86 -1.01 7.18 2.09
C LEU A 86 -1.69 8.52 2.40
N PHE A 87 -2.11 9.24 1.35
CA PHE A 87 -2.67 10.58 1.44
C PHE A 87 -3.96 10.70 0.61
N ARG A 88 -5.07 11.13 1.23
CA ARG A 88 -6.39 11.17 0.58
C ARG A 88 -6.64 12.46 -0.20
N GLY A 89 -5.71 12.86 -1.05
CA GLY A 89 -5.84 14.08 -1.86
C GLY A 89 -6.28 15.28 -1.02
N GLN A 90 -7.28 16.02 -1.47
CA GLN A 90 -7.78 17.21 -0.77
C GLN A 90 -8.34 16.93 0.62
N ASN A 91 -8.66 15.67 0.94
CA ASN A 91 -9.19 15.28 2.25
C ASN A 91 -8.07 14.98 3.28
N ILE A 92 -6.80 14.96 2.88
CA ILE A 92 -5.64 14.69 3.74
C ILE A 92 -5.79 13.34 4.48
N LEU A 93 -6.26 13.38 5.72
CA LEU A 93 -6.49 12.25 6.62
C LEU A 93 -8.00 12.00 6.85
N GLY A 94 -8.84 12.97 6.48
CA GLY A 94 -10.25 13.00 6.83
C GLY A 94 -11.18 12.50 5.73
N TYR A 95 -12.45 12.90 5.85
CA TYR A 95 -13.55 12.53 4.96
C TYR A 95 -14.24 13.76 4.34
N ARG A 96 -13.65 14.94 4.51
CA ARG A 96 -14.07 16.21 3.92
C ARG A 96 -12.87 16.94 3.37
N PRO A 97 -13.02 17.71 2.27
CA PRO A 97 -11.92 18.47 1.72
C PRO A 97 -11.48 19.60 2.69
N TYR A 98 -10.17 19.77 2.77
CA TYR A 98 -9.55 20.90 3.47
C TYR A 98 -9.21 22.02 2.48
N ALA A 99 -8.93 23.22 2.97
CA ALA A 99 -8.43 24.32 2.17
C ALA A 99 -6.99 24.01 1.67
N ASP A 100 -6.61 24.61 0.55
CA ASP A 100 -5.33 24.32 -0.12
C ASP A 100 -4.13 24.61 0.78
N ASP A 101 -4.13 25.70 1.53
CA ASP A 101 -3.07 26.07 2.47
C ASP A 101 -2.89 25.02 3.59
N VAL A 102 -3.96 24.39 4.03
CA VAL A 102 -3.90 23.27 5.02
C VAL A 102 -3.28 22.04 4.38
N VAL A 103 -3.64 21.71 3.12
CA VAL A 103 -3.05 20.61 2.37
C VAL A 103 -1.55 20.84 2.17
N GLU A 104 -1.17 22.02 1.70
CA GLU A 104 0.24 22.40 1.51
C GLU A 104 1.04 22.28 2.82
N TYR A 105 0.50 22.83 3.91
CA TYR A 105 1.17 22.79 5.21
C TYR A 105 1.32 21.37 5.75
N PHE A 106 0.30 20.53 5.57
CA PHE A 106 0.37 19.14 6.01
C PHE A 106 1.41 18.34 5.21
N VAL A 107 1.47 18.52 3.89
CA VAL A 107 2.49 17.91 3.03
C VAL A 107 3.89 18.35 3.46
N GLN A 108 4.11 19.66 3.64
CA GLN A 108 5.36 20.21 4.13
C GLN A 108 5.79 19.58 5.46
N LYS A 109 4.86 19.46 6.43
CA LYS A 109 5.15 18.86 7.73
C LYS A 109 5.41 17.36 7.63
N SER A 110 4.72 16.64 6.75
CA SER A 110 4.96 15.21 6.54
C SER A 110 6.38 14.94 6.04
N ILE A 111 6.82 15.69 5.03
CA ILE A 111 8.17 15.58 4.46
C ILE A 111 9.22 16.01 5.50
N ALA A 112 9.02 17.13 6.17
CA ALA A 112 9.93 17.63 7.21
C ALA A 112 10.09 16.67 8.41
N ASN A 113 9.10 15.80 8.68
CA ASN A 113 9.17 14.77 9.71
C ASN A 113 9.59 13.39 9.19
N GLY A 114 10.00 13.29 7.91
CA GLY A 114 10.71 12.11 7.42
C GLY A 114 9.99 11.25 6.39
N ILE A 115 8.85 11.71 5.83
CA ILE A 115 8.22 11.04 4.68
C ILE A 115 9.00 11.38 3.41
N ASP A 116 9.34 10.34 2.64
CA ASP A 116 10.01 10.46 1.35
C ASP A 116 9.01 10.37 0.19
N ILE A 117 8.01 9.47 0.30
CA ILE A 117 7.03 9.22 -0.75
C ILE A 117 5.62 9.51 -0.21
N ILE A 118 4.90 10.39 -0.90
CA ILE A 118 3.48 10.63 -0.62
C ILE A 118 2.66 9.97 -1.71
N ARG A 119 1.96 8.87 -1.35
CA ARG A 119 1.00 8.19 -2.23
C ARG A 119 -0.34 8.90 -2.13
N ILE A 120 -0.66 9.70 -3.15
CA ILE A 120 -1.83 10.56 -3.21
C ILE A 120 -2.92 9.87 -4.01
N PHE A 121 -4.13 9.74 -3.46
CA PHE A 121 -5.25 9.14 -4.16
C PHE A 121 -6.57 9.88 -3.91
N ASP A 122 -7.48 9.73 -4.85
CA ASP A 122 -8.90 10.00 -4.69
C ASP A 122 -9.69 8.73 -5.01
N CYS A 123 -10.69 8.39 -4.18
CA CYS A 123 -11.42 7.13 -4.34
C CYS A 123 -12.29 7.09 -5.62
N LEU A 124 -12.60 8.25 -6.20
CA LEU A 124 -13.34 8.40 -7.46
C LEU A 124 -12.43 8.79 -8.64
N ASN A 125 -11.12 8.87 -8.42
CA ASN A 125 -10.13 9.30 -9.40
C ASN A 125 -10.37 10.74 -9.92
N ASP A 126 -10.90 11.63 -9.08
CA ASP A 126 -11.03 13.02 -9.45
C ASP A 126 -9.69 13.74 -9.32
N VAL A 127 -9.04 13.99 -10.45
CA VAL A 127 -7.71 14.63 -10.51
C VAL A 127 -7.67 16.02 -9.88
N ARG A 128 -8.80 16.72 -9.80
CA ARG A 128 -8.89 18.04 -9.15
C ARG A 128 -8.58 17.95 -7.65
N ASN A 129 -8.89 16.81 -7.03
CA ASN A 129 -8.61 16.55 -5.62
C ASN A 129 -7.14 16.15 -5.35
N LEU A 130 -6.34 15.95 -6.39
CA LEU A 130 -4.94 15.53 -6.28
C LEU A 130 -3.95 16.66 -6.48
N GLN A 131 -4.31 17.68 -7.28
CA GLN A 131 -3.41 18.69 -7.78
C GLN A 131 -2.65 19.45 -6.69
N THR A 132 -3.35 19.93 -5.67
CA THR A 132 -2.73 20.71 -4.57
C THR A 132 -1.67 19.87 -3.85
N ALA A 133 -1.98 18.61 -3.55
CA ALA A 133 -1.06 17.71 -2.84
C ALA A 133 0.18 17.36 -3.69
N VAL A 134 0.01 17.09 -5.00
CA VAL A 134 1.14 16.83 -5.93
C VAL A 134 2.03 18.07 -6.02
N THR A 135 1.44 19.24 -6.24
CA THR A 135 2.20 20.50 -6.34
C THR A 135 2.97 20.79 -5.05
N ALA A 136 2.33 20.59 -3.89
CA ALA A 136 2.99 20.79 -2.60
C ALA A 136 4.12 19.79 -2.36
N CYS A 137 3.93 18.51 -2.73
CA CYS A 137 4.96 17.47 -2.62
C CYS A 137 6.20 17.82 -3.44
N ASN A 138 6.02 18.23 -4.70
CA ASN A 138 7.10 18.63 -5.58
C ASN A 138 7.84 19.87 -5.07
N LYS A 139 7.11 20.87 -4.55
CA LYS A 139 7.67 22.08 -3.93
C LYS A 139 8.58 21.75 -2.76
N GLU A 140 8.21 20.79 -1.94
CA GLU A 140 8.98 20.31 -0.79
C GLU A 140 10.05 19.24 -1.16
N LYS A 141 10.21 18.91 -2.45
CA LYS A 141 11.16 17.92 -2.98
C LYS A 141 10.89 16.49 -2.48
N GLY A 142 9.65 16.18 -2.13
CA GLY A 142 9.20 14.82 -1.89
C GLY A 142 8.91 14.07 -3.19
N HIS A 143 8.74 12.77 -3.13
CA HIS A 143 8.31 11.96 -4.26
C HIS A 143 6.78 11.89 -4.28
N ALA A 144 6.16 12.51 -5.29
CA ALA A 144 4.72 12.48 -5.49
C ALA A 144 4.33 11.21 -6.27
N GLN A 145 3.78 10.23 -5.60
CA GLN A 145 3.18 9.07 -6.26
C GLN A 145 1.67 9.26 -6.32
N VAL A 146 1.09 9.26 -7.51
CA VAL A 146 -0.37 9.28 -7.67
C VAL A 146 -0.90 7.87 -7.83
N ALA A 147 -1.92 7.53 -7.03
CA ALA A 147 -2.56 6.23 -7.08
C ALA A 147 -3.94 6.33 -7.74
N LEU A 148 -4.15 5.55 -8.79
CA LEU A 148 -5.45 5.37 -9.44
C LEU A 148 -6.20 4.26 -8.72
N SER A 149 -7.37 4.59 -8.17
CA SER A 149 -8.27 3.64 -7.51
C SER A 149 -8.89 2.72 -8.55
N TYR A 150 -8.40 1.47 -8.61
CA TYR A 150 -8.87 0.50 -9.59
C TYR A 150 -10.27 -0.01 -9.22
N THR A 151 -11.16 -0.06 -10.21
CA THR A 151 -12.51 -0.57 -10.07
C THR A 151 -12.99 -1.17 -11.39
N LEU A 152 -14.14 -1.86 -11.35
CA LEU A 152 -14.79 -2.49 -12.49
C LEU A 152 -16.05 -1.71 -12.89
N GLY A 153 -16.36 -1.73 -14.16
CA GLY A 153 -17.55 -1.10 -14.74
C GLY A 153 -17.31 -0.62 -16.17
N ASP A 154 -18.36 -0.41 -16.93
CA ASP A 154 -18.29 -0.09 -18.37
C ASP A 154 -17.55 1.24 -18.66
N ALA A 155 -17.53 2.16 -17.69
CA ALA A 155 -16.83 3.43 -17.82
C ALA A 155 -15.30 3.30 -17.69
N TYR A 156 -14.80 2.20 -17.09
CA TYR A 156 -13.39 2.01 -16.75
C TYR A 156 -12.67 1.19 -17.82
N THR A 157 -12.64 1.72 -19.04
CA THR A 157 -11.97 1.12 -20.21
C THR A 157 -10.46 1.30 -20.14
N LEU A 158 -9.71 0.59 -21.02
CA LEU A 158 -8.26 0.83 -21.12
C LEU A 158 -7.94 2.28 -21.52
N ASP A 159 -8.73 2.86 -22.42
CA ASP A 159 -8.57 4.26 -22.83
C ASP A 159 -8.75 5.22 -21.65
N TYR A 160 -9.74 4.96 -20.77
CA TYR A 160 -9.91 5.72 -19.54
C TYR A 160 -8.64 5.67 -18.67
N TRP A 161 -8.07 4.48 -18.44
CA TRP A 161 -6.87 4.34 -17.61
C TRP A 161 -5.65 5.00 -18.24
N MET A 162 -5.48 4.90 -19.57
CA MET A 162 -4.41 5.57 -20.30
C MET A 162 -4.53 7.09 -20.23
N GLU A 163 -5.74 7.64 -20.37
CA GLU A 163 -5.99 9.07 -20.22
C GLU A 163 -5.67 9.55 -18.80
N MET A 164 -6.10 8.78 -17.80
CA MET A 164 -5.79 9.10 -16.40
C MET A 164 -4.28 9.09 -16.12
N ALA A 165 -3.54 8.13 -16.68
CA ALA A 165 -2.08 8.07 -16.53
C ALA A 165 -1.39 9.31 -17.12
N LYS A 166 -1.83 9.77 -18.31
CA LYS A 166 -1.32 11.00 -18.92
C LYS A 166 -1.61 12.23 -18.06
N ARG A 167 -2.84 12.36 -17.56
CA ARG A 167 -3.20 13.47 -16.64
C ARG A 167 -2.34 13.48 -15.38
N VAL A 168 -2.04 12.31 -14.83
CA VAL A 168 -1.18 12.15 -13.67
C VAL A 168 0.26 12.58 -13.98
N GLU A 169 0.81 12.17 -15.15
CA GLU A 169 2.13 12.60 -15.61
C GLU A 169 2.18 14.10 -15.85
N ASP A 170 1.19 14.67 -16.53
CA ASP A 170 1.07 16.12 -16.80
C ASP A 170 0.94 16.94 -15.50
N MET A 171 0.38 16.35 -14.43
CA MET A 171 0.27 16.96 -13.11
C MET A 171 1.62 17.07 -12.40
N GLY A 172 2.62 16.34 -12.87
CA GLY A 172 3.97 16.31 -12.31
C GLY A 172 4.18 15.23 -11.25
N ALA A 173 3.48 14.12 -11.33
CA ALA A 173 3.76 12.95 -10.49
C ALA A 173 5.10 12.31 -10.87
N ASP A 174 5.80 11.73 -9.88
CA ASP A 174 7.06 11.00 -10.08
C ASP A 174 6.86 9.52 -10.35
N SER A 175 5.72 8.95 -9.94
CA SER A 175 5.33 7.57 -10.22
C SER A 175 3.81 7.39 -10.15
N LEU A 176 3.33 6.32 -10.79
CA LEU A 176 1.93 5.93 -10.86
C LEU A 176 1.71 4.63 -10.09
N CYS A 177 0.71 4.59 -9.21
CA CYS A 177 0.27 3.37 -8.54
C CYS A 177 -1.10 2.93 -9.06
N ILE A 178 -1.23 1.67 -9.46
CA ILE A 178 -2.53 1.02 -9.64
C ILE A 178 -2.96 0.54 -8.26
N LYS A 179 -3.99 1.15 -7.67
CA LYS A 179 -4.44 0.84 -6.32
C LYS A 179 -5.74 0.04 -6.33
N ASP A 180 -5.58 -1.27 -6.27
CA ASP A 180 -6.69 -2.23 -6.21
C ASP A 180 -7.03 -2.56 -4.74
N MET A 181 -7.86 -1.73 -4.14
CA MET A 181 -8.22 -1.82 -2.72
C MET A 181 -9.16 -2.99 -2.39
N ALA A 182 -9.77 -3.59 -3.38
CA ALA A 182 -10.75 -4.67 -3.19
C ALA A 182 -10.31 -6.03 -3.76
N GLY A 183 -9.12 -6.11 -4.37
CA GLY A 183 -8.64 -7.34 -4.99
C GLY A 183 -9.40 -7.73 -6.25
N LEU A 184 -9.76 -6.75 -7.08
CA LEU A 184 -10.60 -6.91 -8.28
C LEU A 184 -9.79 -7.21 -9.53
N LEU A 185 -8.51 -6.84 -9.55
CA LEU A 185 -7.66 -6.97 -10.72
C LEU A 185 -7.23 -8.43 -10.90
N VAL A 186 -7.80 -9.09 -11.92
CA VAL A 186 -7.45 -10.47 -12.25
C VAL A 186 -6.21 -10.53 -13.15
N PRO A 187 -5.46 -11.67 -13.18
CA PRO A 187 -4.15 -11.76 -13.85
C PRO A 187 -4.14 -11.32 -15.33
N THR A 188 -5.14 -11.73 -16.10
CA THR A 188 -5.25 -11.35 -17.53
C THR A 188 -5.46 -9.86 -17.71
N LYS A 189 -6.29 -9.26 -16.86
CA LYS A 189 -6.55 -7.82 -16.90
C LYS A 189 -5.37 -7.01 -16.40
N ALA A 190 -4.56 -7.55 -15.49
CA ALA A 190 -3.30 -6.92 -15.07
C ALA A 190 -2.32 -6.79 -16.23
N THR A 191 -2.17 -7.86 -17.05
CA THR A 191 -1.34 -7.79 -18.25
C THR A 191 -1.80 -6.69 -19.20
N GLU A 192 -3.09 -6.68 -19.56
CA GLU A 192 -3.67 -5.68 -20.47
C GLU A 192 -3.49 -4.25 -19.93
N LEU A 193 -3.80 -4.03 -18.66
CA LEU A 193 -3.74 -2.72 -18.03
C LEU A 193 -2.31 -2.19 -17.94
N VAL A 194 -1.37 -3.01 -17.44
CA VAL A 194 0.03 -2.58 -17.30
C VAL A 194 0.65 -2.28 -18.66
N GLN A 195 0.42 -3.10 -19.69
CA GLN A 195 0.91 -2.82 -21.04
C GLN A 195 0.32 -1.53 -21.61
N ALA A 196 -0.97 -1.29 -21.42
CA ALA A 196 -1.62 -0.05 -21.85
C ALA A 196 -1.02 1.17 -21.14
N LEU A 197 -0.86 1.12 -19.81
CA LEU A 197 -0.26 2.21 -19.04
C LEU A 197 1.20 2.46 -19.45
N LYS A 198 2.01 1.41 -19.64
CA LYS A 198 3.40 1.55 -20.12
C LYS A 198 3.50 2.17 -21.51
N SER A 199 2.48 2.04 -22.34
CA SER A 199 2.42 2.73 -23.62
C SER A 199 1.97 4.19 -23.53
N ALA A 200 1.29 4.56 -22.45
CA ALA A 200 0.67 5.87 -22.26
C ALA A 200 1.51 6.86 -21.44
N THR A 201 2.40 6.36 -20.56
CA THR A 201 3.22 7.19 -19.65
C THR A 201 4.64 6.66 -19.54
N SER A 202 5.58 7.56 -19.26
CA SER A 202 6.96 7.21 -18.93
C SER A 202 7.18 6.91 -17.44
N LEU A 203 6.19 7.15 -16.61
CA LEU A 203 6.29 6.99 -15.15
C LEU A 203 6.56 5.53 -14.76
N PRO A 204 7.34 5.30 -13.70
CA PRO A 204 7.38 4.00 -13.04
C PRO A 204 5.98 3.60 -12.55
N ILE A 205 5.62 2.32 -12.76
CA ILE A 205 4.32 1.78 -12.37
C ILE A 205 4.49 0.87 -11.15
N GLU A 206 3.74 1.16 -10.10
CA GLU A 206 3.60 0.33 -8.91
C GLU A 206 2.21 -0.30 -8.87
N LEU A 207 2.13 -1.58 -8.47
CA LEU A 207 0.85 -2.26 -8.29
C LEU A 207 0.64 -2.61 -6.82
N HIS A 208 -0.47 -2.13 -6.28
CA HIS A 208 -1.01 -2.46 -4.97
C HIS A 208 -2.32 -3.22 -5.15
N THR A 209 -2.42 -4.45 -4.64
CA THR A 209 -3.69 -5.19 -4.63
C THR A 209 -3.88 -5.97 -3.34
N HIS A 210 -5.13 -6.04 -2.88
CA HIS A 210 -5.54 -6.86 -1.74
C HIS A 210 -5.80 -8.31 -2.15
N TYR A 211 -5.59 -9.25 -1.22
CA TYR A 211 -5.70 -10.68 -1.50
C TYR A 211 -7.13 -11.22 -1.37
N THR A 212 -8.12 -10.35 -1.21
CA THR A 212 -9.50 -10.68 -0.86
C THR A 212 -10.16 -11.68 -1.82
N SER A 213 -9.88 -11.58 -3.12
CA SER A 213 -10.39 -12.52 -4.13
C SER A 213 -9.58 -13.81 -4.26
N GLY A 214 -8.36 -13.85 -3.70
CA GLY A 214 -7.45 -15.00 -3.77
C GLY A 214 -6.53 -15.03 -4.99
N VAL A 215 -6.59 -14.05 -5.90
CA VAL A 215 -5.81 -14.06 -7.16
C VAL A 215 -4.59 -13.14 -7.14
N ALA A 216 -4.38 -12.35 -6.10
CA ALA A 216 -3.44 -11.25 -6.08
C ALA A 216 -1.98 -11.64 -6.41
N SER A 217 -1.47 -12.78 -5.91
CA SER A 217 -0.11 -13.23 -6.26
C SER A 217 0.03 -13.54 -7.74
N MET A 218 -0.97 -14.18 -8.36
CA MET A 218 -0.99 -14.44 -9.80
C MET A 218 -1.11 -13.13 -10.59
N THR A 219 -1.87 -12.18 -10.07
CA THR A 219 -2.00 -10.83 -10.64
C THR A 219 -0.66 -10.11 -10.65
N TYR A 220 0.09 -10.16 -9.55
CA TYR A 220 1.45 -9.60 -9.47
C TYR A 220 2.40 -10.23 -10.47
N MET A 221 2.41 -11.57 -10.58
CA MET A 221 3.22 -12.27 -11.58
C MET A 221 2.96 -11.71 -12.98
N LYS A 222 1.70 -11.63 -13.37
CA LYS A 222 1.30 -11.15 -14.70
C LYS A 222 1.56 -9.66 -14.91
N ALA A 223 1.41 -8.84 -13.89
CA ALA A 223 1.72 -7.41 -13.95
C ALA A 223 3.23 -7.17 -14.15
N VAL A 224 4.07 -7.89 -13.41
CA VAL A 224 5.54 -7.78 -13.51
C VAL A 224 6.04 -8.24 -14.87
N GLU A 225 5.55 -9.39 -15.38
CA GLU A 225 5.83 -9.86 -16.75
C GLU A 225 5.40 -8.83 -17.81
N ALA A 226 4.36 -8.04 -17.55
CA ALA A 226 3.87 -6.98 -18.43
C ALA A 226 4.64 -5.66 -18.31
N GLY A 227 5.55 -5.52 -17.34
CA GLY A 227 6.42 -4.35 -17.17
C GLY A 227 6.13 -3.49 -15.94
N CYS A 228 5.35 -3.97 -14.95
CA CYS A 228 5.22 -3.32 -13.66
C CYS A 228 6.58 -3.27 -12.95
N ASP A 229 6.93 -2.13 -12.38
CA ASP A 229 8.27 -1.87 -11.84
C ASP A 229 8.37 -2.16 -10.33
N ILE A 230 7.26 -2.01 -9.61
CA ILE A 230 7.20 -2.11 -8.15
C ILE A 230 5.89 -2.81 -7.74
N ILE A 231 5.93 -3.64 -6.71
CA ILE A 231 4.72 -4.23 -6.10
C ILE A 231 4.70 -4.00 -4.60
N ASP A 232 3.49 -3.84 -4.06
CA ASP A 232 3.24 -3.76 -2.62
C ASP A 232 3.04 -5.16 -2.05
N THR A 233 3.78 -5.50 -1.02
CA THR A 233 3.66 -6.78 -0.32
C THR A 233 3.58 -6.58 1.19
N ALA A 234 3.25 -7.63 1.93
CA ALA A 234 3.25 -7.62 3.38
C ALA A 234 4.01 -8.84 3.93
N MET A 235 4.79 -8.68 4.99
CA MET A 235 5.41 -9.80 5.69
C MET A 235 4.36 -10.85 6.05
N SER A 236 4.68 -12.14 5.85
CA SER A 236 3.70 -13.24 5.88
C SER A 236 2.79 -13.29 7.12
N PRO A 237 3.21 -12.92 8.34
CA PRO A 237 2.29 -12.90 9.49
C PRO A 237 1.11 -11.94 9.32
N PHE A 238 1.27 -10.86 8.55
CA PHE A 238 0.22 -9.88 8.27
C PHE A 238 -0.14 -9.78 6.78
N ALA A 239 0.11 -10.85 6.01
CA ALA A 239 -0.25 -10.97 4.60
C ALA A 239 -1.55 -11.77 4.39
N LEU A 240 -2.01 -11.79 3.14
CA LEU A 240 -3.16 -12.56 2.63
C LEU A 240 -4.53 -12.08 3.15
N GLY A 241 -5.59 -12.74 2.75
CA GLY A 241 -6.95 -12.34 3.12
C GLY A 241 -7.28 -10.93 2.67
N THR A 242 -7.61 -10.04 3.61
CA THR A 242 -7.88 -8.62 3.32
C THR A 242 -6.60 -7.77 3.20
N SER A 243 -5.42 -8.35 3.39
CA SER A 243 -4.11 -7.71 3.23
C SER A 243 -3.51 -7.99 1.83
N GLN A 244 -2.21 -7.80 1.66
CA GLN A 244 -1.49 -7.96 0.40
C GLN A 244 -0.87 -9.38 0.28
N PRO A 245 -0.32 -9.76 -0.89
CA PRO A 245 0.51 -10.95 -1.04
C PRO A 245 1.72 -10.94 -0.10
N ALA A 246 2.13 -12.13 0.33
CA ALA A 246 3.26 -12.28 1.26
C ALA A 246 4.60 -11.93 0.60
N THR A 247 5.39 -11.08 1.26
CA THR A 247 6.67 -10.57 0.77
C THR A 247 7.63 -11.71 0.46
N GLU A 248 7.85 -12.64 1.40
CA GLU A 248 8.80 -13.74 1.25
C GLU A 248 8.41 -14.66 0.09
N VAL A 249 7.11 -14.86 -0.11
CA VAL A 249 6.57 -15.69 -1.20
C VAL A 249 6.83 -15.02 -2.56
N MET A 250 6.58 -13.72 -2.66
CA MET A 250 6.80 -13.01 -3.92
C MET A 250 8.30 -12.91 -4.25
N VAL A 251 9.16 -12.68 -3.25
CA VAL A 251 10.61 -12.67 -3.44
C VAL A 251 11.12 -14.03 -3.95
N GLU A 252 10.67 -15.14 -3.37
CA GLU A 252 11.05 -16.48 -3.83
C GLU A 252 10.46 -16.81 -5.21
N ALA A 253 9.24 -16.35 -5.51
CA ALA A 253 8.60 -16.58 -6.80
C ALA A 253 9.36 -15.94 -7.98
N PHE A 254 10.04 -14.82 -7.76
CA PHE A 254 10.83 -14.13 -8.78
C PHE A 254 12.32 -14.50 -8.78
N LYS A 255 12.78 -15.25 -7.79
CA LYS A 255 14.17 -15.63 -7.64
C LYS A 255 14.71 -16.39 -8.86
N GLY A 256 15.87 -15.98 -9.33
CA GLY A 256 16.53 -16.57 -10.50
C GLY A 256 15.90 -16.19 -11.85
N THR A 257 14.86 -15.34 -11.86
CA THR A 257 14.30 -14.74 -13.08
C THR A 257 14.99 -13.41 -13.42
N GLU A 258 14.63 -12.79 -14.53
CA GLU A 258 15.06 -11.41 -14.87
C GLU A 258 14.57 -10.37 -13.86
N PHE A 259 13.50 -10.68 -13.11
CA PHE A 259 12.86 -9.84 -12.10
C PHE A 259 13.36 -10.11 -10.68
N ASP A 260 14.38 -10.94 -10.52
CA ASP A 260 14.92 -11.29 -9.19
C ASP A 260 15.20 -10.03 -8.37
N THR A 261 14.57 -9.94 -7.21
CA THR A 261 14.66 -8.77 -6.33
C THR A 261 16.02 -8.64 -5.64
N GLY A 262 16.75 -9.76 -5.48
CA GLY A 262 18.00 -9.83 -4.74
C GLY A 262 17.86 -9.66 -3.22
N LEU A 263 16.64 -9.64 -2.68
CA LEU A 263 16.40 -9.49 -1.24
C LEU A 263 16.79 -10.77 -0.48
N ASP A 264 17.36 -10.60 0.72
CA ASP A 264 17.84 -11.72 1.55
C ASP A 264 16.66 -12.42 2.25
N GLN A 265 16.36 -13.65 1.79
CA GLN A 265 15.31 -14.50 2.35
C GLN A 265 15.54 -14.86 3.84
N ASN A 266 16.77 -14.95 4.31
CA ASN A 266 17.03 -15.24 5.72
C ASN A 266 16.64 -14.03 6.59
N LEU A 267 16.98 -12.83 6.12
CA LEU A 267 16.60 -11.61 6.82
C LEU A 267 15.07 -11.40 6.82
N LEU A 268 14.41 -11.71 5.70
CA LEU A 268 12.95 -11.71 5.62
C LEU A 268 12.32 -12.71 6.59
N ALA A 269 12.87 -13.92 6.70
CA ALA A 269 12.40 -14.93 7.65
C ALA A 269 12.52 -14.45 9.11
N GLU A 270 13.63 -13.83 9.48
CA GLU A 270 13.84 -13.26 10.81
C GLU A 270 12.82 -12.14 11.14
N ILE A 271 12.47 -11.32 10.14
CA ILE A 271 11.46 -10.27 10.29
C ILE A 271 10.06 -10.91 10.45
N ALA A 272 9.74 -11.93 9.66
CA ALA A 272 8.49 -12.66 9.77
C ALA A 272 8.35 -13.32 11.16
N ASP A 273 9.42 -13.94 11.66
CA ASP A 273 9.42 -14.58 12.98
C ASP A 273 9.19 -13.56 14.11
N TYR A 274 9.68 -12.33 13.96
CA TYR A 274 9.39 -11.25 14.90
C TYR A 274 7.90 -10.90 14.98
N PHE A 275 7.19 -10.85 13.84
CA PHE A 275 5.77 -10.49 13.80
C PHE A 275 4.83 -11.67 14.09
N ARG A 276 5.30 -12.91 14.04
CA ARG A 276 4.46 -14.11 14.25
C ARG A 276 3.76 -14.14 15.60
N PRO A 277 4.43 -13.89 16.75
CA PRO A 277 3.75 -13.83 18.05
C PRO A 277 2.66 -12.76 18.11
N MET A 278 2.85 -11.62 17.45
CA MET A 278 1.84 -10.55 17.41
C MET A 278 0.58 -10.99 16.66
N ARG A 279 0.73 -11.74 15.56
CA ARG A 279 -0.42 -12.36 14.87
C ARG A 279 -1.14 -13.35 15.77
N GLU A 280 -0.42 -14.21 16.45
CA GLU A 280 -0.99 -15.24 17.35
C GLU A 280 -1.77 -14.58 18.49
N GLU A 281 -1.20 -13.54 19.11
CA GLU A 281 -1.88 -12.75 20.14
C GLU A 281 -3.13 -12.05 19.60
N ALA A 282 -3.06 -11.46 18.41
CA ALA A 282 -4.19 -10.79 17.78
C ALA A 282 -5.34 -11.76 17.46
N LEU A 283 -5.01 -12.99 17.05
CA LEU A 283 -6.01 -14.05 16.86
C LEU A 283 -6.61 -14.52 18.19
N ALA A 284 -5.77 -14.76 19.21
CA ALA A 284 -6.20 -15.24 20.51
C ALA A 284 -7.07 -14.20 21.24
N SER A 285 -6.76 -12.93 21.13
CA SER A 285 -7.55 -11.82 21.71
C SER A 285 -8.82 -11.48 20.92
N GLY A 286 -8.97 -12.02 19.71
CA GLY A 286 -10.08 -11.68 18.79
C GLY A 286 -9.93 -10.31 18.13
N LEU A 287 -8.80 -9.63 18.28
CA LEU A 287 -8.47 -8.40 17.54
C LEU A 287 -8.37 -8.67 16.03
N MET A 288 -7.74 -9.77 15.64
CA MET A 288 -7.76 -10.30 14.28
C MET A 288 -8.92 -11.27 14.13
N ASN A 289 -9.96 -10.87 13.41
CA ASN A 289 -11.07 -11.77 13.14
C ASN A 289 -10.65 -12.81 12.07
N PRO A 290 -10.75 -14.13 12.31
CA PRO A 290 -10.38 -15.14 11.32
C PRO A 290 -11.07 -14.99 9.96
N LYS A 291 -12.24 -14.36 9.90
CA LYS A 291 -12.97 -14.09 8.63
C LYS A 291 -12.17 -13.21 7.66
N VAL A 292 -11.30 -12.32 8.17
CA VAL A 292 -10.48 -11.45 7.30
C VAL A 292 -9.29 -12.18 6.66
N LEU A 293 -9.00 -13.40 7.09
CA LEU A 293 -7.94 -14.26 6.54
C LEU A 293 -8.43 -15.12 5.36
N GLY A 294 -9.74 -15.25 5.21
CA GLY A 294 -10.33 -16.00 4.12
C GLY A 294 -10.30 -15.26 2.80
N VAL A 295 -10.33 -16.00 1.69
CA VAL A 295 -10.48 -15.46 0.34
C VAL A 295 -11.87 -15.76 -0.20
N ASN A 296 -12.43 -14.84 -0.98
CA ASN A 296 -13.75 -15.00 -1.58
C ASN A 296 -13.77 -14.39 -2.98
N ILE A 297 -13.81 -15.23 -4.00
CA ILE A 297 -13.87 -14.78 -5.41
C ILE A 297 -15.11 -13.93 -5.71
N ASN A 298 -16.18 -14.05 -4.92
CA ASN A 298 -17.37 -13.23 -5.08
C ASN A 298 -17.10 -11.73 -4.77
N THR A 299 -15.96 -11.39 -4.18
CA THR A 299 -15.53 -10.00 -4.04
C THR A 299 -15.54 -9.27 -5.38
N LEU A 300 -15.25 -9.95 -6.49
CA LEU A 300 -15.35 -9.41 -7.86
C LEU A 300 -16.77 -8.91 -8.20
N ARG A 301 -17.79 -9.40 -7.51
CA ARG A 301 -19.20 -8.99 -7.70
C ARG A 301 -19.62 -7.86 -6.76
N TYR A 302 -19.10 -7.85 -5.54
CA TYR A 302 -19.52 -6.90 -4.49
C TYR A 302 -18.60 -5.68 -4.38
N GLN A 303 -17.36 -5.80 -4.83
CA GLN A 303 -16.36 -4.72 -4.93
C GLN A 303 -16.11 -3.95 -3.62
N VAL A 304 -16.15 -4.65 -2.47
CA VAL A 304 -15.93 -4.03 -1.16
C VAL A 304 -14.43 -4.04 -0.82
N PRO A 305 -13.80 -2.88 -0.56
CA PRO A 305 -12.39 -2.80 -0.17
C PRO A 305 -12.08 -3.56 1.11
N GLY A 306 -10.99 -4.38 1.10
CA GLY A 306 -10.61 -5.24 2.22
C GLY A 306 -10.36 -4.50 3.54
N GLY A 307 -9.63 -3.38 3.49
CA GLY A 307 -9.36 -2.55 4.67
C GLY A 307 -10.62 -1.88 5.25
N MET A 308 -11.63 -1.57 4.41
CA MET A 308 -12.93 -1.07 4.88
C MET A 308 -13.76 -2.18 5.52
N LEU A 309 -13.68 -3.41 5.01
CA LEU A 309 -14.43 -4.54 5.53
C LEU A 309 -14.04 -4.84 6.98
N SER A 310 -12.74 -4.86 7.30
CA SER A 310 -12.25 -5.10 8.66
C SER A 310 -12.70 -4.00 9.64
N ASN A 311 -12.62 -2.74 9.22
CA ASN A 311 -13.10 -1.61 10.02
C ASN A 311 -14.61 -1.65 10.23
N LEU A 312 -15.40 -1.98 9.20
CA LEU A 312 -16.85 -2.12 9.31
C LEU A 312 -17.23 -3.25 10.28
N ILE A 313 -16.59 -4.42 10.17
CA ILE A 313 -16.81 -5.54 11.08
C ILE A 313 -16.50 -5.13 12.52
N SER A 314 -15.37 -4.44 12.76
CA SER A 314 -15.01 -3.96 14.09
C SER A 314 -16.07 -3.01 14.67
N GLN A 315 -16.53 -2.03 13.88
CA GLN A 315 -17.55 -1.08 14.31
C GLN A 315 -18.92 -1.74 14.56
N LEU A 316 -19.32 -2.71 13.73
CA LEU A 316 -20.55 -3.48 13.94
C LEU A 316 -20.49 -4.30 15.22
N LYS A 317 -19.31 -4.87 15.51
CA LYS A 317 -19.05 -5.62 16.74
C LYS A 317 -19.16 -4.74 17.97
N GLU A 318 -18.55 -3.56 17.96
CA GLU A 318 -18.67 -2.57 19.04
C GLU A 318 -20.13 -2.13 19.29
N GLN A 319 -20.98 -2.19 18.26
CA GLN A 319 -22.40 -1.88 18.35
C GLN A 319 -23.32 -3.08 18.64
N GLY A 320 -22.78 -4.27 18.82
CA GLY A 320 -23.56 -5.50 19.01
C GLY A 320 -24.41 -5.91 17.80
N LYS A 321 -23.97 -5.57 16.59
CA LYS A 321 -24.70 -5.82 15.33
C LYS A 321 -23.93 -6.76 14.38
N GLU A 322 -23.16 -7.69 14.92
CA GLU A 322 -22.27 -8.57 14.17
C GLU A 322 -23.00 -9.51 13.18
N ASP A 323 -24.29 -9.80 13.41
CA ASP A 323 -25.08 -10.74 12.64
C ASP A 323 -25.99 -10.06 11.58
N LYS A 324 -25.82 -8.77 11.35
CA LYS A 324 -26.53 -8.00 10.33
C LYS A 324 -25.61 -7.61 9.19
#